data_c0b0b9b3d0d0d1aea624f45972782fc6
#
_entry.id   c0b0b9b3d0d0d1aea624f45972782fc6
#
_cell.length_a   1.000
_cell.length_b   1.000
_cell.length_c   1.000
_cell.angle_alpha   90.00
_cell.angle_beta   90.00
_cell.angle_gamma   90.00
#
_symmetry.space_group_name_H-M   'P 1'
#
loop_
_entity.id
_entity.type
_entity.pdbx_description
1 polymer ?
#
loop_
_entity_poly.entity_id
_entity_poly.type
_entity_poly.pdbx_seq_one_letter_code
_entity_poly.pdbx_strand_id
1 'polypeptide(L)'
;MIRRAALLGLLAAAACGPPPSGPPIRVVVPPGARFSQVADSLVSHRVVRSKATFKLLARLRGVERGIQAGVYAFTPGTSQWEVLTILAEGRIQMVRFTVPEGLALIEMAPLAEEKLQIARDAFLAAVTDSAALAALGLPTATAEGFLLPETYLVPEGITARELVRVMVREFQAQWSPEWRTQMDFLRLGITQVVALASIVEGEARHDEERPIIAGVYLNRMKRRMLLQADPTVQYAILQKTGARKLRLYYKDYAIPSKYNTYLHPGLPPGPINSPGRQSLHAALFPAQVPYLYFVAGTDGYHIFTKTSSEHQAAVAKVRKQQRAAARSPGR
;
A
#
# COMPACT_ATOMS: atom_id res chain seq x y z
N MET A 1 59.95 -28.86 39.00
CA MET A 1 58.97 -27.80 38.68
C MET A 1 58.29 -27.98 37.31
N ILE A 2 57.74 -29.16 36.99
CA ILE A 2 57.10 -29.43 35.67
C ILE A 2 55.85 -30.30 35.83
N ARG A 3 54.93 -29.96 36.72
CA ARG A 3 53.67 -30.72 36.88
C ARG A 3 52.41 -29.86 37.13
N ARG A 4 52.48 -28.51 37.00
CA ARG A 4 51.34 -27.62 37.23
C ARG A 4 50.83 -26.88 35.96
N ALA A 5 51.44 -27.07 34.79
CA ALA A 5 51.06 -26.39 33.55
C ALA A 5 50.07 -27.18 32.66
N ALA A 6 49.77 -28.44 32.97
CA ALA A 6 48.93 -29.32 32.13
C ALA A 6 47.43 -29.33 32.48
N LEU A 7 46.99 -28.65 33.54
CA LEU A 7 45.56 -28.69 33.98
C LEU A 7 44.75 -27.46 33.51
N LEU A 8 45.37 -26.43 32.94
CA LEU A 8 44.65 -25.25 32.43
C LEU A 8 44.28 -25.33 30.94
N GLY A 9 44.83 -26.35 30.20
CA GLY A 9 44.58 -26.51 28.75
C GLY A 9 43.31 -27.30 28.42
N LEU A 10 42.69 -28.01 29.35
CA LEU A 10 41.52 -28.88 29.07
C LEU A 10 40.15 -28.24 29.27
N LEU A 11 40.07 -27.04 29.82
CA LEU A 11 38.78 -26.33 30.07
C LEU A 11 38.34 -25.44 28.87
N ALA A 12 39.18 -25.24 27.87
CA ALA A 12 38.86 -24.41 26.71
C ALA A 12 38.24 -25.17 25.52
N ALA A 13 38.24 -26.50 25.53
CA ALA A 13 37.75 -27.33 24.41
C ALA A 13 36.30 -27.76 24.47
N ALA A 14 35.56 -27.40 25.55
CA ALA A 14 34.18 -27.84 25.75
C ALA A 14 33.10 -26.86 25.26
N ALA A 15 33.48 -25.78 24.58
CA ALA A 15 32.57 -24.72 24.15
C ALA A 15 32.21 -24.72 22.67
N CYS A 16 32.71 -25.67 21.86
CA CYS A 16 32.34 -25.81 20.44
C CYS A 16 31.46 -27.06 20.22
N GLY A 17 30.26 -27.04 20.76
CA GLY A 17 29.20 -27.90 20.27
C GLY A 17 28.71 -27.34 18.93
N PRO A 18 28.17 -28.18 18.00
CA PRO A 18 27.59 -27.70 16.77
C PRO A 18 26.52 -26.63 17.12
N PRO A 19 26.39 -25.56 16.28
CA PRO A 19 25.40 -24.54 16.52
C PRO A 19 24.03 -25.21 16.67
N PRO A 20 23.21 -24.79 17.65
CA PRO A 20 21.93 -25.42 17.88
C PRO A 20 21.08 -25.33 16.62
N SER A 21 20.73 -26.50 16.06
CA SER A 21 19.95 -26.65 14.84
C SER A 21 18.47 -26.80 15.17
N GLY A 22 17.62 -25.99 14.52
CA GLY A 22 16.17 -26.06 14.67
C GLY A 22 15.50 -24.81 14.13
N PRO A 23 14.19 -24.88 13.87
CA PRO A 23 13.44 -23.69 13.46
C PRO A 23 13.47 -22.63 14.56
N PRO A 24 13.48 -21.34 14.20
CA PRO A 24 13.44 -20.25 15.17
C PRO A 24 12.23 -20.35 16.10
N ILE A 25 12.46 -20.15 17.39
CA ILE A 25 11.40 -20.09 18.40
C ILE A 25 10.78 -18.70 18.37
N ARG A 26 9.49 -18.62 18.07
CA ARG A 26 8.75 -17.37 17.95
C ARG A 26 8.10 -17.01 19.28
N VAL A 27 8.32 -15.77 19.72
CA VAL A 27 7.75 -15.26 20.98
C VAL A 27 7.06 -13.92 20.69
N VAL A 28 5.77 -13.83 21.00
CA VAL A 28 4.98 -12.62 20.83
C VAL A 28 5.10 -11.77 22.10
N VAL A 29 5.47 -10.51 21.92
CA VAL A 29 5.46 -9.47 22.96
C VAL A 29 4.29 -8.53 22.68
N PRO A 30 3.20 -8.58 23.47
CA PRO A 30 2.05 -7.71 23.29
C PRO A 30 2.37 -6.23 23.55
N PRO A 31 1.62 -5.28 22.95
CA PRO A 31 1.72 -3.88 23.30
C PRO A 31 1.51 -3.64 24.81
N GLY A 32 2.39 -2.84 25.43
CA GLY A 32 2.31 -2.55 26.87
C GLY A 32 2.68 -3.69 27.80
N ALA A 33 3.21 -4.79 27.31
CA ALA A 33 3.65 -5.91 28.14
C ALA A 33 4.73 -5.47 29.13
N ARG A 34 4.56 -5.86 30.41
CA ARG A 34 5.60 -5.66 31.44
C ARG A 34 6.75 -6.63 31.21
N PHE A 35 7.98 -6.21 31.53
CA PHE A 35 9.15 -7.10 31.42
C PHE A 35 8.96 -8.47 32.04
N SER A 36 8.27 -8.55 33.21
CA SER A 36 7.98 -9.82 33.86
C SER A 36 7.14 -10.77 33.02
N GLN A 37 6.19 -10.23 32.23
CA GLN A 37 5.34 -11.03 31.34
C GLN A 37 6.15 -11.52 30.12
N VAL A 38 7.03 -10.66 29.59
CA VAL A 38 7.97 -11.03 28.52
C VAL A 38 8.89 -12.16 29.00
N ALA A 39 9.45 -12.04 30.22
CA ALA A 39 10.30 -13.06 30.79
C ALA A 39 9.54 -14.39 31.02
N ASP A 40 8.26 -14.36 31.44
CA ASP A 40 7.42 -15.55 31.57
C ASP A 40 7.20 -16.23 30.21
N SER A 41 6.91 -15.43 29.18
CA SER A 41 6.74 -15.94 27.82
C SER A 41 8.02 -16.58 27.27
N LEU A 42 9.19 -15.97 27.50
CA LEU A 42 10.47 -16.53 27.09
C LEU A 42 10.80 -17.85 27.77
N VAL A 43 10.44 -17.99 29.09
CA VAL A 43 10.62 -19.24 29.82
C VAL A 43 9.65 -20.32 29.34
N SER A 44 8.37 -20.00 29.12
CA SER A 44 7.37 -20.94 28.62
C SER A 44 7.73 -21.51 27.24
N HIS A 45 8.33 -20.68 26.37
CA HIS A 45 8.83 -21.09 25.07
C HIS A 45 10.24 -21.69 25.10
N ARG A 46 10.83 -21.92 26.33
CA ARG A 46 12.18 -22.49 26.54
C ARG A 46 13.32 -21.70 25.85
N VAL A 47 13.10 -20.41 25.54
CA VAL A 47 14.16 -19.49 25.07
C VAL A 47 15.10 -19.16 26.24
N VAL A 48 14.55 -18.99 27.42
CA VAL A 48 15.27 -18.69 28.66
C VAL A 48 15.03 -19.77 29.68
N ARG A 49 16.09 -20.23 30.38
CA ARG A 49 15.99 -21.34 31.38
C ARG A 49 15.41 -20.89 32.71
N SER A 50 15.74 -19.69 33.17
CA SER A 50 15.35 -19.19 34.49
C SER A 50 14.92 -17.71 34.40
N LYS A 51 13.70 -17.45 34.85
CA LYS A 51 13.16 -16.08 34.95
C LYS A 51 13.98 -15.21 35.90
N ALA A 52 14.42 -15.78 37.03
CA ALA A 52 15.15 -15.03 38.05
C ALA A 52 16.50 -14.52 37.54
N THR A 53 17.29 -15.42 36.92
CA THR A 53 18.59 -15.06 36.35
C THR A 53 18.43 -14.08 35.18
N PHE A 54 17.43 -14.28 34.34
CA PHE A 54 17.14 -13.40 33.21
C PHE A 54 16.76 -11.98 33.66
N LYS A 55 15.91 -11.86 34.70
CA LYS A 55 15.56 -10.56 35.30
C LYS A 55 16.77 -9.86 35.92
N LEU A 56 17.63 -10.61 36.59
CA LEU A 56 18.87 -10.05 37.17
C LEU A 56 19.77 -9.47 36.06
N LEU A 57 20.00 -10.24 34.97
CA LEU A 57 20.80 -9.79 33.85
C LEU A 57 20.19 -8.56 33.15
N ALA A 58 18.87 -8.55 32.98
CA ALA A 58 18.14 -7.43 32.40
C ALA A 58 18.31 -6.14 33.23
N ARG A 59 18.22 -6.29 34.58
CA ARG A 59 18.44 -5.15 35.51
C ARG A 59 19.86 -4.61 35.43
N LEU A 60 20.86 -5.49 35.40
CA LEU A 60 22.26 -5.10 35.26
C LEU A 60 22.54 -4.36 33.94
N ARG A 61 21.80 -4.68 32.86
CA ARG A 61 21.90 -4.00 31.54
C ARG A 61 20.98 -2.80 31.38
N GLY A 62 20.07 -2.55 32.31
CA GLY A 62 19.06 -1.49 32.15
C GLY A 62 17.98 -1.74 31.08
N VAL A 63 17.74 -2.99 30.68
CA VAL A 63 16.85 -3.37 29.57
C VAL A 63 15.42 -3.69 30.04
N GLU A 64 15.09 -3.44 31.31
CA GLU A 64 13.75 -3.75 31.85
C GLU A 64 12.63 -2.85 31.27
N ARG A 65 12.99 -1.80 30.54
CA ARG A 65 12.05 -0.83 29.96
C ARG A 65 12.31 -0.65 28.46
N GLY A 66 11.25 -0.32 27.72
CA GLY A 66 11.39 0.02 26.30
C GLY A 66 11.42 -1.17 25.34
N ILE A 67 11.07 -2.39 25.79
CA ILE A 67 10.95 -3.52 24.87
C ILE A 67 9.82 -3.24 23.89
N GLN A 68 10.15 -3.30 22.62
CA GLN A 68 9.19 -3.08 21.55
C GLN A 68 8.22 -4.26 21.45
N ALA A 69 6.93 -3.96 21.29
CA ALA A 69 5.91 -4.97 20.98
C ALA A 69 6.15 -5.56 19.58
N GLY A 70 5.88 -6.85 19.42
CA GLY A 70 6.04 -7.54 18.15
C GLY A 70 6.42 -9.00 18.32
N VAL A 71 6.64 -9.68 17.20
CA VAL A 71 7.10 -11.07 17.16
C VAL A 71 8.61 -11.10 17.12
N TYR A 72 9.22 -11.77 18.09
CA TYR A 72 10.65 -12.03 18.14
C TYR A 72 10.93 -13.48 17.73
N ALA A 73 12.02 -13.72 17.00
CA ALA A 73 12.46 -15.04 16.64
C ALA A 73 13.85 -15.31 17.25
N PHE A 74 13.96 -16.39 18.00
CA PHE A 74 15.19 -16.80 18.69
C PHE A 74 15.66 -18.14 18.13
N THR A 75 16.91 -18.24 17.72
CA THR A 75 17.52 -19.51 17.38
C THR A 75 17.60 -20.38 18.63
N PRO A 76 17.26 -21.69 18.56
CA PRO A 76 17.44 -22.59 19.69
C PRO A 76 18.86 -22.50 20.26
N GLY A 77 18.99 -22.34 21.58
CA GLY A 77 20.29 -22.20 22.25
C GLY A 77 20.88 -20.80 22.28
N THR A 78 20.17 -19.78 21.77
CA THR A 78 20.56 -18.38 21.95
C THR A 78 20.83 -18.07 23.43
N SER A 79 21.98 -17.44 23.73
CA SER A 79 22.35 -17.09 25.10
C SER A 79 21.39 -16.05 25.69
N GLN A 80 21.20 -16.07 27.04
CA GLN A 80 20.35 -15.07 27.70
C GLN A 80 20.83 -13.62 27.45
N TRP A 81 22.13 -13.45 27.26
CA TRP A 81 22.73 -12.16 26.92
C TRP A 81 22.29 -11.69 25.53
N GLU A 82 22.36 -12.58 24.55
CA GLU A 82 21.92 -12.28 23.19
C GLU A 82 20.39 -12.08 23.10
N VAL A 83 19.60 -12.85 23.86
CA VAL A 83 18.15 -12.63 23.98
C VAL A 83 17.87 -11.21 24.47
N LEU A 84 18.59 -10.72 25.49
CA LEU A 84 18.46 -9.34 25.97
C LEU A 84 18.89 -8.31 24.92
N THR A 85 19.92 -8.59 24.14
CA THR A 85 20.35 -7.72 23.04
C THR A 85 19.28 -7.59 21.98
N ILE A 86 18.71 -8.72 21.52
CA ILE A 86 17.63 -8.77 20.53
C ILE A 86 16.40 -7.99 21.01
N LEU A 87 16.03 -8.14 22.29
CA LEU A 87 14.90 -7.40 22.88
C LEU A 87 15.19 -5.91 23.02
N ALA A 88 16.41 -5.53 23.46
CA ALA A 88 16.82 -4.14 23.65
C ALA A 88 16.89 -3.36 22.32
N GLU A 89 17.35 -4.02 21.27
CA GLU A 89 17.44 -3.46 19.94
C GLU A 89 16.12 -3.50 19.17
N GLY A 90 15.09 -4.14 19.73
CA GLY A 90 13.80 -4.26 19.08
C GLY A 90 13.85 -5.03 17.76
N ARG A 91 14.68 -6.09 17.65
CA ARG A 91 14.80 -6.93 16.45
C ARG A 91 13.57 -7.81 16.24
N ILE A 92 12.43 -7.17 16.02
CA ILE A 92 11.17 -7.87 15.74
C ILE A 92 11.16 -8.42 14.31
N GLN A 93 10.34 -9.43 14.09
CA GLN A 93 10.12 -9.97 12.75
C GLN A 93 9.31 -9.00 11.90
N MET A 94 9.80 -8.76 10.70
CA MET A 94 9.19 -7.84 9.74
C MET A 94 8.68 -8.62 8.53
N VAL A 95 7.54 -8.21 8.01
CA VAL A 95 6.91 -8.76 6.80
C VAL A 95 6.88 -7.71 5.72
N ARG A 96 7.23 -8.11 4.51
CA ARG A 96 7.12 -7.25 3.32
C ARG A 96 5.69 -7.34 2.78
N PHE A 97 5.04 -6.19 2.70
CA PHE A 97 3.69 -6.04 2.17
C PHE A 97 3.69 -5.06 1.00
N THR A 98 3.49 -5.56 -0.21
CA THR A 98 3.47 -4.75 -1.43
C THR A 98 2.03 -4.53 -1.88
N VAL A 99 1.67 -3.26 -2.07
CA VAL A 99 0.39 -2.84 -2.63
C VAL A 99 0.64 -2.23 -4.02
N PRO A 100 0.20 -2.87 -5.09
CA PRO A 100 0.25 -2.33 -6.44
C PRO A 100 -0.58 -1.05 -6.59
N GLU A 101 -0.18 -0.19 -7.53
CA GLU A 101 -0.95 0.98 -7.95
C GLU A 101 -2.30 0.57 -8.56
N GLY A 102 -3.28 1.45 -8.49
CA GLY A 102 -4.59 1.28 -9.11
C GLY A 102 -5.55 0.32 -8.40
N LEU A 103 -5.21 -0.24 -7.23
CA LEU A 103 -6.12 -1.07 -6.45
C LEU A 103 -7.09 -0.23 -5.62
N ALA A 104 -8.36 -0.63 -5.59
CA ALA A 104 -9.34 -0.13 -4.64
C ALA A 104 -9.23 -0.87 -3.29
N LEU A 105 -9.77 -0.29 -2.21
CA LEU A 105 -9.72 -0.87 -0.86
C LEU A 105 -10.24 -2.31 -0.80
N ILE A 106 -11.32 -2.59 -1.52
CA ILE A 106 -11.91 -3.94 -1.56
C ILE A 106 -10.97 -4.97 -2.22
N GLU A 107 -10.09 -4.51 -3.12
CA GLU A 107 -9.10 -5.34 -3.80
C GLU A 107 -7.81 -5.49 -2.95
N MET A 108 -7.54 -4.55 -2.03
CA MET A 108 -6.42 -4.66 -1.08
C MET A 108 -6.71 -5.63 0.07
N ALA A 109 -7.98 -5.78 0.47
CA ALA A 109 -8.37 -6.63 1.59
C ALA A 109 -7.86 -8.08 1.48
N PRO A 110 -8.00 -8.78 0.33
CA PRO A 110 -7.44 -10.12 0.16
C PRO A 110 -5.90 -10.15 0.22
N LEU A 111 -5.20 -9.09 -0.20
CA LEU A 111 -3.74 -9.02 -0.07
C LEU A 111 -3.31 -8.90 1.39
N ALA A 112 -4.03 -8.10 2.19
CA ALA A 112 -3.77 -7.96 3.62
C ALA A 112 -4.01 -9.29 4.36
N GLU A 113 -5.04 -10.03 3.97
CA GLU A 113 -5.32 -11.36 4.53
C GLU A 113 -4.22 -12.36 4.18
N GLU A 114 -3.83 -12.45 2.92
CA GLU A 114 -2.81 -13.39 2.44
C GLU A 114 -1.42 -13.11 3.05
N LYS A 115 -1.00 -11.85 3.05
CA LYS A 115 0.39 -11.47 3.40
C LYS A 115 0.58 -11.16 4.88
N LEU A 116 -0.43 -10.60 5.54
CA LEU A 116 -0.33 -10.12 6.92
C LEU A 116 -1.27 -10.84 7.88
N GLN A 117 -2.08 -11.79 7.40
CA GLN A 117 -3.09 -12.51 8.18
C GLN A 117 -4.13 -11.57 8.83
N ILE A 118 -4.34 -10.41 8.25
CA ILE A 118 -5.38 -9.48 8.65
C ILE A 118 -6.66 -9.89 7.95
N ALA A 119 -7.69 -10.30 8.70
CA ALA A 119 -8.98 -10.68 8.13
C ALA A 119 -9.54 -9.54 7.25
N ARG A 120 -10.15 -9.89 6.10
CA ARG A 120 -10.69 -8.91 5.12
C ARG A 120 -11.65 -7.93 5.78
N ASP A 121 -12.56 -8.42 6.60
CA ASP A 121 -13.53 -7.58 7.28
C ASP A 121 -12.86 -6.62 8.29
N ALA A 122 -11.80 -7.06 8.97
CA ALA A 122 -11.03 -6.21 9.87
C ALA A 122 -10.30 -5.10 9.09
N PHE A 123 -9.74 -5.41 7.91
CA PHE A 123 -9.14 -4.39 7.05
C PHE A 123 -10.19 -3.40 6.55
N LEU A 124 -11.31 -3.90 5.99
CA LEU A 124 -12.40 -3.06 5.49
C LEU A 124 -13.01 -2.18 6.58
N ALA A 125 -13.18 -2.71 7.79
CA ALA A 125 -13.63 -1.92 8.94
C ALA A 125 -12.63 -0.80 9.28
N ALA A 126 -11.32 -1.07 9.26
CA ALA A 126 -10.30 -0.07 9.57
C ALA A 126 -10.22 1.06 8.52
N VAL A 127 -10.40 0.74 7.22
CA VAL A 127 -10.36 1.74 6.14
C VAL A 127 -11.65 2.53 5.98
N THR A 128 -12.72 2.18 6.72
CA THR A 128 -14.01 2.87 6.76
C THR A 128 -14.33 3.43 8.15
N ASP A 129 -13.43 3.32 9.12
CA ASP A 129 -13.56 3.94 10.44
C ASP A 129 -13.36 5.46 10.33
N SER A 130 -14.42 6.19 10.05
CA SER A 130 -14.38 7.64 9.81
C SER A 130 -13.78 8.43 10.98
N ALA A 131 -13.98 7.99 12.23
CA ALA A 131 -13.41 8.63 13.41
C ALA A 131 -11.89 8.46 13.46
N ALA A 132 -11.39 7.24 13.18
CA ALA A 132 -9.96 6.97 13.10
C ALA A 132 -9.31 7.72 11.92
N LEU A 133 -9.97 7.78 10.76
CA LEU A 133 -9.48 8.51 9.60
C LEU A 133 -9.45 10.02 9.82
N ALA A 134 -10.47 10.60 10.47
CA ALA A 134 -10.47 12.01 10.88
C ALA A 134 -9.33 12.33 11.85
N ALA A 135 -9.04 11.45 12.81
CA ALA A 135 -7.89 11.58 13.71
C ALA A 135 -6.52 11.52 12.97
N LEU A 136 -6.49 10.92 11.78
CA LEU A 136 -5.34 10.94 10.87
C LEU A 136 -5.35 12.15 9.91
N GLY A 137 -6.31 13.06 10.04
CA GLY A 137 -6.42 14.25 9.20
C GLY A 137 -6.96 13.99 7.79
N LEU A 138 -7.61 12.84 7.54
CA LEU A 138 -8.25 12.59 6.25
C LEU A 138 -9.63 13.24 6.19
N PRO A 139 -9.95 13.99 5.10
CA PRO A 139 -11.23 14.71 4.97
C PRO A 139 -12.33 13.84 4.37
N THR A 140 -12.24 12.51 4.48
CA THR A 140 -13.12 11.54 3.80
C THR A 140 -13.65 10.49 4.74
N ALA A 141 -14.82 9.92 4.43
CA ALA A 141 -15.41 8.83 5.22
C ALA A 141 -14.71 7.48 5.03
N THR A 142 -13.88 7.33 4.01
CA THR A 142 -13.12 6.11 3.72
C THR A 142 -11.69 6.47 3.35
N ALA A 143 -10.77 5.53 3.50
CA ALA A 143 -9.38 5.70 3.07
C ALA A 143 -9.17 5.47 1.56
N GLU A 144 -10.24 5.37 0.73
CA GLU A 144 -10.11 5.15 -0.71
C GLU A 144 -9.24 6.24 -1.37
N GLY A 145 -8.18 5.82 -2.06
CA GLY A 145 -7.21 6.69 -2.70
C GLY A 145 -6.17 7.32 -1.76
N PHE A 146 -6.30 7.15 -0.44
CA PHE A 146 -5.40 7.74 0.56
C PHE A 146 -4.44 6.73 1.21
N LEU A 147 -4.40 5.49 0.72
CA LEU A 147 -3.40 4.49 1.06
C LEU A 147 -2.38 4.46 -0.08
N LEU A 148 -1.16 4.93 0.19
CA LEU A 148 -0.13 5.00 -0.87
C LEU A 148 0.21 3.59 -1.38
N PRO A 149 0.19 3.32 -2.69
CA PRO A 149 0.74 2.08 -3.24
C PRO A 149 2.26 2.07 -3.09
N GLU A 150 2.77 1.11 -2.32
CA GLU A 150 4.20 1.00 -2.00
C GLU A 150 4.52 -0.41 -1.45
N THR A 151 5.79 -0.71 -1.32
CA THR A 151 6.26 -1.88 -0.59
C THR A 151 6.60 -1.50 0.84
N TYR A 152 5.74 -1.90 1.76
CA TYR A 152 5.88 -1.65 3.19
C TYR A 152 6.67 -2.75 3.88
N LEU A 153 7.54 -2.38 4.79
CA LEU A 153 8.16 -3.29 5.74
C LEU A 153 7.48 -3.07 7.10
N VAL A 154 6.59 -3.98 7.47
CA VAL A 154 5.75 -3.86 8.67
C VAL A 154 6.01 -4.97 9.67
N PRO A 155 5.79 -4.73 10.98
CA PRO A 155 5.89 -5.77 12.00
C PRO A 155 4.96 -6.96 11.69
N GLU A 156 5.45 -8.16 11.88
CA GLU A 156 4.59 -9.34 11.87
C GLU A 156 3.55 -9.25 12.99
N GLY A 157 2.28 -9.55 12.66
CA GLY A 157 1.16 -9.39 13.59
C GLY A 157 0.64 -7.96 13.71
N ILE A 158 1.03 -7.05 12.80
CA ILE A 158 0.47 -5.69 12.71
C ILE A 158 -1.06 -5.75 12.62
N THR A 159 -1.74 -4.88 13.33
CA THR A 159 -3.21 -4.78 13.25
C THR A 159 -3.65 -3.99 12.00
N ALA A 160 -4.89 -4.19 11.57
CA ALA A 160 -5.48 -3.44 10.45
C ALA A 160 -5.38 -1.92 10.66
N ARG A 161 -5.68 -1.42 11.87
CA ARG A 161 -5.60 0.02 12.19
C ARG A 161 -4.17 0.57 12.12
N GLU A 162 -3.19 -0.19 12.58
CA GLU A 162 -1.79 0.20 12.50
C GLU A 162 -1.31 0.23 11.06
N LEU A 163 -1.68 -0.78 10.26
CA LEU A 163 -1.37 -0.82 8.82
C LEU A 163 -1.95 0.41 8.10
N VAL A 164 -3.24 0.70 8.29
CA VAL A 164 -3.89 1.89 7.69
C VAL A 164 -3.18 3.17 8.12
N ARG A 165 -2.80 3.29 9.40
CA ARG A 165 -2.05 4.46 9.90
C ARG A 165 -0.70 4.63 9.20
N VAL A 166 0.05 3.54 8.99
CA VAL A 166 1.33 3.55 8.28
C VAL A 166 1.11 4.01 6.84
N MET A 167 0.17 3.40 6.12
CA MET A 167 -0.09 3.71 4.71
C MET A 167 -0.58 5.15 4.49
N VAL A 168 -1.45 5.65 5.39
CA VAL A 168 -1.91 7.05 5.36
C VAL A 168 -0.77 8.03 5.62
N ARG A 169 0.12 7.74 6.56
CA ARG A 169 1.30 8.60 6.83
C ARG A 169 2.24 8.66 5.62
N GLU A 170 2.48 7.55 4.96
CA GLU A 170 3.30 7.52 3.75
C GLU A 170 2.64 8.32 2.62
N PHE A 171 1.31 8.24 2.47
CA PHE A 171 0.57 9.09 1.55
C PHE A 171 0.74 10.58 1.91
N GLN A 172 0.59 10.95 3.18
CA GLN A 172 0.72 12.33 3.64
C GLN A 172 2.14 12.88 3.46
N ALA A 173 3.16 12.02 3.57
CA ALA A 173 4.55 12.41 3.36
C ALA A 173 4.87 12.82 1.90
N GLN A 174 4.00 12.44 0.93
CA GLN A 174 4.15 12.88 -0.47
C GLN A 174 3.83 14.38 -0.66
N TRP A 175 3.05 14.98 0.24
CA TRP A 175 2.53 16.35 0.08
C TRP A 175 3.57 17.41 0.48
N SER A 176 4.48 17.69 -0.45
CA SER A 176 5.46 18.78 -0.31
C SER A 176 4.78 20.17 -0.28
N PRO A 177 5.47 21.22 0.18
CA PRO A 177 4.98 22.60 0.06
C PRO A 177 4.64 22.98 -1.38
N GLU A 178 5.44 22.54 -2.36
CA GLU A 178 5.21 22.76 -3.77
C GLU A 178 3.87 22.16 -4.23
N TRP A 179 3.59 20.90 -3.84
CA TRP A 179 2.32 20.24 -4.18
C TRP A 179 1.11 20.96 -3.59
N ARG A 180 1.24 21.50 -2.37
CA ARG A 180 0.18 22.30 -1.73
C ARG A 180 -0.07 23.60 -2.49
N THR A 181 1.00 24.33 -2.86
CA THR A 181 0.91 25.54 -3.66
C THR A 181 0.26 25.26 -5.01
N GLN A 182 0.61 24.16 -5.65
CA GLN A 182 0.04 23.79 -6.95
C GLN A 182 -1.44 23.38 -6.85
N MET A 183 -1.82 22.70 -5.78
CA MET A 183 -3.22 22.39 -5.47
C MET A 183 -4.07 23.66 -5.34
N ASP A 184 -3.56 24.65 -4.60
CA ASP A 184 -4.22 25.96 -4.44
C ASP A 184 -4.33 26.70 -5.79
N PHE A 185 -3.27 26.67 -6.62
CA PHE A 185 -3.28 27.26 -7.97
C PHE A 185 -4.37 26.63 -8.85
N LEU A 186 -4.55 25.32 -8.79
CA LEU A 186 -5.60 24.58 -9.51
C LEU A 186 -6.99 24.81 -8.91
N ARG A 187 -7.10 25.38 -7.72
CA ARG A 187 -8.34 25.52 -6.93
C ARG A 187 -9.05 24.19 -6.71
N LEU A 188 -8.29 23.14 -6.46
CA LEU A 188 -8.80 21.81 -6.16
C LEU A 188 -8.50 21.45 -4.70
N GLY A 189 -9.46 20.86 -4.00
CA GLY A 189 -9.21 20.26 -2.71
C GLY A 189 -8.47 18.91 -2.86
N ILE A 190 -7.83 18.45 -1.78
CA ILE A 190 -7.04 17.20 -1.78
C ILE A 190 -7.84 16.02 -2.31
N THR A 191 -9.10 15.86 -1.92
CA THR A 191 -9.99 14.78 -2.40
C THR A 191 -10.19 14.85 -3.91
N GLN A 192 -10.31 16.06 -4.46
CA GLN A 192 -10.47 16.26 -5.91
C GLN A 192 -9.19 15.94 -6.68
N VAL A 193 -8.02 16.33 -6.15
CA VAL A 193 -6.73 15.98 -6.74
C VAL A 193 -6.54 14.47 -6.75
N VAL A 194 -6.81 13.79 -5.63
CA VAL A 194 -6.68 12.33 -5.54
C VAL A 194 -7.72 11.62 -6.43
N ALA A 195 -8.95 12.15 -6.54
CA ALA A 195 -9.95 11.62 -7.45
C ALA A 195 -9.49 11.73 -8.93
N LEU A 196 -8.95 12.89 -9.34
CA LEU A 196 -8.38 13.05 -10.67
C LEU A 196 -7.20 12.11 -10.89
N ALA A 197 -6.28 12.02 -9.92
CA ALA A 197 -5.13 11.12 -9.99
C ALA A 197 -5.56 9.65 -10.12
N SER A 198 -6.60 9.23 -9.40
CA SER A 198 -7.12 7.86 -9.48
C SER A 198 -7.78 7.53 -10.84
N ILE A 199 -8.36 8.53 -11.50
CA ILE A 199 -8.84 8.38 -12.89
C ILE A 199 -7.65 8.24 -13.83
N VAL A 200 -6.65 9.13 -13.72
CA VAL A 200 -5.41 9.08 -14.54
C VAL A 200 -4.72 7.73 -14.35
N GLU A 201 -4.65 7.21 -13.11
CA GLU A 201 -4.10 5.88 -12.82
C GLU A 201 -4.81 4.77 -13.56
N GLY A 202 -6.13 4.82 -13.62
CA GLY A 202 -6.93 3.82 -14.32
C GLY A 202 -6.88 3.90 -15.84
N GLU A 203 -6.49 5.04 -16.41
CA GLU A 203 -6.41 5.26 -17.87
C GLU A 203 -5.00 5.04 -18.42
N ALA A 204 -3.98 5.58 -17.74
CA ALA A 204 -2.63 5.63 -18.28
C ALA A 204 -1.96 4.25 -18.28
N ARG A 205 -1.31 3.93 -19.40
CA ARG A 205 -0.42 2.78 -19.52
C ARG A 205 1.04 3.19 -19.55
N HIS A 206 1.32 4.42 -19.97
CA HIS A 206 2.65 5.01 -20.11
C HIS A 206 2.73 6.26 -19.24
N ASP A 207 3.82 6.38 -18.48
CA ASP A 207 3.97 7.46 -17.50
C ASP A 207 3.98 8.85 -18.14
N GLU A 208 4.55 8.98 -19.35
CA GLU A 208 4.61 10.21 -20.10
C GLU A 208 3.25 10.73 -20.58
N GLU A 209 2.22 9.88 -20.65
CA GLU A 209 0.86 10.28 -21.01
C GLU A 209 0.05 10.80 -19.81
N ARG A 210 0.42 10.44 -18.56
CA ARG A 210 -0.31 10.84 -17.36
C ARG A 210 -0.59 12.35 -17.27
N PRO A 211 0.40 13.25 -17.48
CA PRO A 211 0.15 14.70 -17.46
C PRO A 211 -0.79 15.15 -18.57
N ILE A 212 -0.73 14.52 -19.76
CA ILE A 212 -1.59 14.85 -20.90
C ILE A 212 -3.03 14.45 -20.60
N ILE A 213 -3.25 13.23 -20.09
CA ILE A 213 -4.56 12.70 -19.67
C ILE A 213 -5.18 13.61 -18.59
N ALA A 214 -4.40 14.00 -17.57
CA ALA A 214 -4.85 14.95 -16.55
C ALA A 214 -5.27 16.29 -17.17
N GLY A 215 -4.49 16.81 -18.14
CA GLY A 215 -4.80 18.02 -18.89
C GLY A 215 -6.11 17.92 -19.67
N VAL A 216 -6.39 16.78 -20.32
CA VAL A 216 -7.66 16.53 -21.02
C VAL A 216 -8.84 16.59 -20.05
N TYR A 217 -8.77 15.92 -18.90
CA TYR A 217 -9.86 15.92 -17.93
C TYR A 217 -10.11 17.30 -17.33
N LEU A 218 -9.07 18.05 -17.00
CA LEU A 218 -9.21 19.44 -16.54
C LEU A 218 -9.80 20.35 -17.63
N ASN A 219 -9.45 20.16 -18.91
CA ASN A 219 -10.04 20.89 -20.03
C ASN A 219 -11.54 20.57 -20.17
N ARG A 220 -11.94 19.31 -20.03
CA ARG A 220 -13.36 18.91 -19.99
C ARG A 220 -14.10 19.56 -18.83
N MET A 221 -13.53 19.55 -17.63
CA MET A 221 -14.11 20.21 -16.45
C MET A 221 -14.33 21.71 -16.70
N LYS A 222 -13.33 22.44 -17.21
CA LYS A 222 -13.43 23.86 -17.55
C LYS A 222 -14.56 24.14 -18.54
N ARG A 223 -14.86 23.21 -19.46
CA ARG A 223 -15.93 23.30 -20.46
C ARG A 223 -17.26 22.68 -20.02
N ARG A 224 -17.37 22.23 -18.77
CA ARG A 224 -18.55 21.55 -18.20
C ARG A 224 -18.97 20.30 -18.99
N MET A 225 -18.01 19.64 -19.62
CA MET A 225 -18.20 18.35 -20.31
C MET A 225 -18.21 17.21 -19.29
N LEU A 226 -18.96 16.15 -19.58
CA LEU A 226 -18.84 14.89 -18.85
C LEU A 226 -17.44 14.31 -19.01
N LEU A 227 -16.86 13.75 -17.94
CA LEU A 227 -15.51 13.17 -18.00
C LEU A 227 -15.50 11.87 -18.80
N GLN A 228 -16.56 11.07 -18.71
CA GLN A 228 -16.70 9.80 -19.45
C GLN A 228 -15.45 8.91 -19.32
N ALA A 229 -15.00 8.75 -18.07
CA ALA A 229 -13.84 7.94 -17.73
C ALA A 229 -14.28 6.51 -17.42
N ASP A 230 -13.84 5.54 -18.23
CA ASP A 230 -14.16 4.12 -18.07
C ASP A 230 -13.82 3.57 -16.67
N PRO A 231 -12.67 3.94 -16.04
CA PRO A 231 -12.33 3.50 -14.69
C PRO A 231 -13.39 3.83 -13.63
N THR A 232 -14.15 4.91 -13.79
CA THR A 232 -15.21 5.30 -12.87
C THR A 232 -16.41 4.35 -12.93
N VAL A 233 -16.72 3.84 -14.13
CA VAL A 233 -17.76 2.80 -14.34
C VAL A 233 -17.28 1.46 -13.80
N GLN A 234 -16.03 1.10 -14.05
CA GLN A 234 -15.41 -0.13 -13.48
C GLN A 234 -15.46 -0.13 -11.96
N TYR A 235 -15.16 1.00 -11.31
CA TYR A 235 -15.26 1.15 -9.87
C TYR A 235 -16.71 1.06 -9.36
N ALA A 236 -17.66 1.67 -10.07
CA ALA A 236 -19.08 1.55 -9.72
C ALA A 236 -19.56 0.09 -9.78
N ILE A 237 -19.10 -0.69 -10.74
CA ILE A 237 -19.38 -2.12 -10.84
C ILE A 237 -18.69 -2.88 -9.71
N LEU A 238 -17.41 -2.59 -9.43
CA LEU A 238 -16.66 -3.20 -8.33
C LEU A 238 -17.37 -2.99 -6.99
N GLN A 239 -17.82 -1.78 -6.68
CA GLN A 239 -18.57 -1.50 -5.46
C GLN A 239 -19.88 -2.29 -5.37
N LYS A 240 -20.56 -2.51 -6.49
CA LYS A 240 -21.83 -3.23 -6.53
C LYS A 240 -21.66 -4.75 -6.46
N THR A 241 -20.61 -5.30 -7.08
CA THR A 241 -20.47 -6.75 -7.33
C THR A 241 -19.33 -7.40 -6.57
N GLY A 242 -18.43 -6.61 -5.98
CA GLY A 242 -17.20 -7.09 -5.34
C GLY A 242 -16.10 -7.50 -6.33
N ALA A 243 -16.31 -7.34 -7.64
CA ALA A 243 -15.33 -7.71 -8.67
C ALA A 243 -15.18 -6.63 -9.74
N ARG A 244 -13.92 -6.31 -10.10
CA ARG A 244 -13.63 -5.32 -11.16
C ARG A 244 -13.89 -5.94 -12.52
N LYS A 245 -14.62 -5.20 -13.37
CA LYS A 245 -14.92 -5.58 -14.73
C LYS A 245 -14.00 -4.84 -15.70
N LEU A 246 -12.99 -5.53 -16.23
CA LEU A 246 -11.98 -4.92 -17.10
C LEU A 246 -12.55 -4.50 -18.47
N ARG A 247 -13.46 -5.29 -19.04
CA ARG A 247 -14.10 -4.97 -20.33
C ARG A 247 -15.52 -4.48 -20.12
N LEU A 248 -15.77 -3.21 -20.40
CA LEU A 248 -17.10 -2.62 -20.35
C LEU A 248 -17.88 -2.87 -21.64
N TYR A 249 -19.19 -3.05 -21.51
CA TYR A 249 -20.14 -3.14 -22.60
C TYR A 249 -21.09 -1.95 -22.53
N TYR A 250 -21.79 -1.67 -23.62
CA TYR A 250 -22.68 -0.51 -23.74
C TYR A 250 -23.66 -0.36 -22.56
N LYS A 251 -24.24 -1.47 -22.09
CA LYS A 251 -25.14 -1.48 -20.93
C LYS A 251 -24.50 -1.07 -19.61
N ASP A 252 -23.18 -1.19 -19.48
CA ASP A 252 -22.47 -0.90 -18.24
C ASP A 252 -22.37 0.62 -17.98
N TYR A 253 -22.36 1.42 -19.06
CA TYR A 253 -22.30 2.89 -18.96
C TYR A 253 -23.57 3.52 -18.33
N ALA A 254 -24.67 2.76 -18.25
CA ALA A 254 -25.91 3.20 -17.62
C ALA A 254 -26.02 2.82 -16.12
N ILE A 255 -24.94 2.28 -15.50
CA ILE A 255 -24.97 1.91 -14.08
C ILE A 255 -25.28 3.13 -13.22
N PRO A 256 -26.35 3.10 -12.37
CA PRO A 256 -26.71 4.22 -11.51
C PRO A 256 -25.73 4.30 -10.32
N SER A 257 -24.72 5.15 -10.43
CA SER A 257 -23.74 5.40 -9.37
C SER A 257 -23.29 6.85 -9.41
N LYS A 258 -23.11 7.47 -8.25
CA LYS A 258 -22.51 8.81 -8.13
C LYS A 258 -21.07 8.89 -8.69
N TYR A 259 -20.41 7.75 -8.81
CA TYR A 259 -19.07 7.65 -9.39
C TYR A 259 -19.09 7.61 -10.93
N ASN A 260 -20.24 7.32 -11.56
CA ASN A 260 -20.34 7.19 -13.01
C ASN A 260 -20.23 8.55 -13.72
N THR A 261 -19.06 8.87 -14.24
CA THR A 261 -18.79 10.13 -14.95
C THR A 261 -19.37 10.19 -16.37
N TYR A 262 -20.08 9.18 -16.82
CA TYR A 262 -20.97 9.21 -18.00
C TYR A 262 -22.33 9.81 -17.70
N LEU A 263 -22.76 9.79 -16.42
CA LEU A 263 -24.07 10.29 -15.98
C LEU A 263 -23.98 11.59 -15.18
N HIS A 264 -22.86 11.80 -14.49
CA HIS A 264 -22.67 12.94 -13.59
C HIS A 264 -21.50 13.81 -14.05
N PRO A 265 -21.68 15.16 -14.11
CA PRO A 265 -20.63 16.09 -14.51
C PRO A 265 -19.59 16.27 -13.40
N GLY A 266 -18.35 16.59 -13.80
CA GLY A 266 -17.24 16.82 -12.89
C GLY A 266 -16.58 15.55 -12.36
N LEU A 267 -15.74 15.72 -11.35
CA LEU A 267 -15.08 14.60 -10.67
C LEU A 267 -16.07 13.80 -9.84
N PRO A 268 -15.85 12.49 -9.67
CA PRO A 268 -16.64 11.68 -8.74
C PRO A 268 -16.48 12.18 -7.31
N PRO A 269 -17.35 11.75 -6.37
CA PRO A 269 -17.34 12.25 -4.99
C PRO A 269 -16.06 11.90 -4.20
N GLY A 270 -15.25 11.00 -4.72
CA GLY A 270 -13.96 10.60 -4.16
C GLY A 270 -13.14 9.78 -5.14
N PRO A 271 -11.94 9.35 -4.73
CA PRO A 271 -11.08 8.49 -5.53
C PRO A 271 -11.74 7.12 -5.83
N ILE A 272 -11.25 6.46 -6.88
CA ILE A 272 -11.76 5.16 -7.36
C ILE A 272 -10.72 4.03 -7.25
N ASN A 273 -9.52 4.35 -6.83
CA ASN A 273 -8.42 3.45 -6.53
C ASN A 273 -7.33 4.25 -5.80
N SER A 274 -6.27 3.58 -5.40
CA SER A 274 -5.06 4.18 -4.84
C SER A 274 -4.09 4.52 -5.97
N PRO A 275 -3.95 5.81 -6.32
CA PRO A 275 -3.04 6.25 -7.37
C PRO A 275 -1.60 6.24 -6.89
N GLY A 276 -0.68 5.89 -7.79
CA GLY A 276 0.75 6.02 -7.57
C GLY A 276 1.20 7.49 -7.56
N ARG A 277 2.46 7.69 -7.13
CA ARG A 277 3.07 9.04 -7.06
C ARG A 277 3.06 9.76 -8.41
N GLN A 278 3.27 9.03 -9.50
CA GLN A 278 3.27 9.59 -10.87
C GLN A 278 1.91 10.19 -11.24
N SER A 279 0.82 9.49 -10.90
CA SER A 279 -0.54 9.98 -11.17
C SER A 279 -0.93 11.14 -10.26
N LEU A 280 -0.52 11.14 -8.99
CA LEU A 280 -0.68 12.28 -8.09
C LEU A 280 0.06 13.51 -8.61
N HIS A 281 1.30 13.34 -9.05
CA HIS A 281 2.08 14.41 -9.66
C HIS A 281 1.42 14.92 -10.96
N ALA A 282 0.97 14.05 -11.85
CA ALA A 282 0.31 14.42 -13.09
C ALA A 282 -1.00 15.19 -12.86
N ALA A 283 -1.77 14.84 -11.83
CA ALA A 283 -2.98 15.57 -11.47
C ALA A 283 -2.70 16.99 -10.95
N LEU A 284 -1.56 17.17 -10.26
CA LEU A 284 -1.11 18.48 -9.77
C LEU A 284 -0.41 19.31 -10.86
N PHE A 285 0.38 18.67 -11.72
CA PHE A 285 1.15 19.31 -12.78
C PHE A 285 0.69 18.83 -14.17
N PRO A 286 -0.57 19.11 -14.55
CA PRO A 286 -1.13 18.67 -15.81
C PRO A 286 -0.44 19.37 -16.98
N ALA A 287 -0.26 18.66 -18.10
CA ALA A 287 0.26 19.26 -19.31
C ALA A 287 -0.71 20.31 -19.86
N GLN A 288 -0.17 21.45 -20.31
CA GLN A 288 -0.93 22.52 -20.96
C GLN A 288 -1.19 22.14 -22.41
N VAL A 289 -2.27 21.37 -22.62
CA VAL A 289 -2.63 20.82 -23.93
C VAL A 289 -4.01 21.28 -24.38
N PRO A 290 -4.29 21.39 -25.68
CA PRO A 290 -5.60 21.79 -26.17
C PRO A 290 -6.58 20.62 -26.36
N TYR A 291 -6.21 19.42 -25.95
CA TYR A 291 -6.98 18.20 -26.22
C TYR A 291 -8.21 18.08 -25.31
N LEU A 292 -9.26 17.47 -25.85
CA LEU A 292 -10.52 17.18 -25.17
C LEU A 292 -10.88 15.69 -25.23
N TYR A 293 -10.26 14.94 -26.12
CA TYR A 293 -10.55 13.52 -26.35
C TYR A 293 -9.26 12.74 -26.51
N PHE A 294 -9.34 11.46 -26.19
CA PHE A 294 -8.29 10.50 -26.51
C PHE A 294 -8.92 9.11 -26.74
N VAL A 295 -8.20 8.27 -27.47
CA VAL A 295 -8.56 6.88 -27.73
C VAL A 295 -7.30 6.03 -27.69
N ALA A 296 -7.35 4.88 -27.03
CA ALA A 296 -6.20 3.96 -26.99
C ALA A 296 -5.90 3.40 -28.39
N GLY A 297 -4.67 3.56 -28.84
CA GLY A 297 -4.12 2.98 -30.05
C GLY A 297 -3.87 1.48 -29.91
N THR A 298 -3.40 0.86 -31.00
CA THR A 298 -3.04 -0.57 -31.01
C THR A 298 -1.66 -0.87 -30.43
N ASP A 299 -0.84 0.16 -30.27
CA ASP A 299 0.50 0.16 -29.69
C ASP A 299 0.51 0.40 -28.18
N GLY A 300 -0.67 0.65 -27.58
CA GLY A 300 -0.82 0.95 -26.16
C GLY A 300 -0.79 2.43 -25.82
N TYR A 301 -0.37 3.30 -26.74
CA TYR A 301 -0.41 4.75 -26.59
C TYR A 301 -1.76 5.33 -26.96
N HIS A 302 -2.06 6.53 -26.45
CA HIS A 302 -3.30 7.23 -26.78
C HIS A 302 -3.12 8.19 -27.95
N ILE A 303 -4.15 8.28 -28.79
CA ILE A 303 -4.28 9.32 -29.82
C ILE A 303 -5.13 10.43 -29.22
N PHE A 304 -4.49 11.58 -28.96
CA PHE A 304 -5.14 12.76 -28.39
C PHE A 304 -5.68 13.67 -29.50
N THR A 305 -6.90 14.20 -29.30
CA THR A 305 -7.57 15.04 -30.30
C THR A 305 -8.31 16.20 -29.64
N LYS A 306 -8.51 17.31 -30.46
CA LYS A 306 -9.12 18.55 -29.98
C LYS A 306 -10.64 18.58 -30.19
N THR A 307 -11.13 17.94 -31.25
CA THR A 307 -12.53 17.99 -31.65
C THR A 307 -13.16 16.62 -31.69
N SER A 308 -14.50 16.57 -31.58
CA SER A 308 -15.26 15.33 -31.71
C SER A 308 -15.08 14.67 -33.07
N SER A 309 -14.98 15.47 -34.16
CA SER A 309 -14.76 14.94 -35.49
C SER A 309 -13.41 14.23 -35.63
N GLU A 310 -12.32 14.86 -35.14
CA GLU A 310 -10.99 14.24 -35.08
C GLU A 310 -10.99 12.95 -34.26
N HIS A 311 -11.70 12.97 -33.13
CA HIS A 311 -11.83 11.78 -32.26
C HIS A 311 -12.54 10.64 -32.99
N GLN A 312 -13.68 10.89 -33.64
CA GLN A 312 -14.39 9.89 -34.41
C GLN A 312 -13.52 9.28 -35.51
N ALA A 313 -12.75 10.11 -36.23
CA ALA A 313 -11.80 9.65 -37.22
C ALA A 313 -10.70 8.77 -36.62
N ALA A 314 -10.15 9.15 -35.45
CA ALA A 314 -9.16 8.37 -34.72
C ALA A 314 -9.74 7.01 -34.28
N VAL A 315 -10.94 7.00 -33.73
CA VAL A 315 -11.65 5.76 -33.33
C VAL A 315 -11.86 4.84 -34.54
N ALA A 316 -12.29 5.39 -35.69
CA ALA A 316 -12.49 4.62 -36.92
C ALA A 316 -11.17 3.99 -37.42
N LYS A 317 -10.06 4.77 -37.37
CA LYS A 317 -8.72 4.30 -37.72
C LYS A 317 -8.28 3.14 -36.81
N VAL A 318 -8.37 3.29 -35.50
CA VAL A 318 -7.99 2.25 -34.53
C VAL A 318 -8.82 0.98 -34.73
N ARG A 319 -10.14 1.09 -34.89
CA ARG A 319 -11.02 -0.05 -35.17
C ARG A 319 -10.64 -0.79 -36.45
N LYS A 320 -10.25 -0.06 -37.52
CA LYS A 320 -9.78 -0.67 -38.76
C LYS A 320 -8.48 -1.46 -38.55
N GLN A 321 -7.53 -0.89 -37.79
CA GLN A 321 -6.27 -1.57 -37.44
C GLN A 321 -6.50 -2.83 -36.61
N GLN A 322 -7.36 -2.78 -35.57
CA GLN A 322 -7.71 -3.94 -34.76
C GLN A 322 -8.35 -5.06 -35.58
N ARG A 323 -9.25 -4.72 -36.53
CA ARG A 323 -9.87 -5.71 -37.43
C ARG A 323 -8.85 -6.31 -38.39
N ALA A 324 -7.89 -5.55 -38.88
CA ALA A 324 -6.82 -6.05 -39.74
C ALA A 324 -5.91 -7.02 -38.98
N ALA A 325 -5.50 -6.66 -37.75
CA ALA A 325 -4.70 -7.52 -36.89
C ALA A 325 -5.41 -8.85 -36.54
N ALA A 326 -6.73 -8.79 -36.27
CA ALA A 326 -7.54 -9.98 -35.97
C ALA A 326 -7.75 -10.92 -37.20
N ARG A 327 -7.59 -10.41 -38.44
CA ARG A 327 -7.69 -11.18 -39.68
C ARG A 327 -6.38 -11.80 -40.14
N SER A 328 -5.26 -11.41 -39.54
CA SER A 328 -3.92 -11.98 -39.78
C SER A 328 -3.47 -12.79 -38.56
N PRO A 329 -4.05 -13.98 -38.31
CA PRO A 329 -3.57 -14.85 -37.25
C PRO A 329 -2.25 -15.46 -37.69
N GLY A 330 -1.16 -15.02 -37.04
CA GLY A 330 0.13 -15.70 -36.96
C GLY A 330 0.77 -16.15 -38.28
N ARG A 331 1.77 -15.38 -38.76
CA ARG A 331 2.93 -15.96 -39.40
C ARG A 331 3.99 -16.32 -38.38
#